data_47a32d7866d30d221e82ab24785a715e
#
_entry.id   47a32d7866d30d221e82ab24785a715e
#
_cell.length_a   1.000
_cell.length_b   1.000
_cell.length_c   1.000
_cell.angle_alpha   90.00
_cell.angle_beta   90.00
_cell.angle_gamma   90.00
#
_symmetry.space_group_name_H-M   'P 1'
#
loop_
_entity.id
_entity.type
_entity.pdbx_description
1 polymer ?
#
loop_
_entity_poly.entity_id
_entity_poly.type
_entity_poly.pdbx_seq_one_letter_code
_entity_poly.pdbx_strand_id
1 'polypeptide(L)'
;MKLKLNSVFLEMGVIVLIASVTGMLWNHKMLIGVWSGNLDSFATVSSASQGQDAVPAPAGLMQVRDLYERGAAVLVDARDTLVFSRGHIKGAVVLPVGEFDSRIAALLAKVPLHSTIVVYCNGYGCHDSMTVGKKLMARGYRNVLVFEGGYPEWKDAGLPVEGENDEA
;
A
#
# COMPACT_ATOMS: atom_id res chain seq x y z
N MET A 1 31.72 -41.43 -40.06
CA MET A 1 30.63 -40.54 -39.59
C MET A 1 30.58 -40.39 -38.09
N LYS A 2 31.18 -41.26 -37.28
CA LYS A 2 31.18 -41.20 -35.78
C LYS A 2 32.10 -40.11 -35.17
N LEU A 3 33.19 -39.73 -35.86
CA LEU A 3 34.18 -38.76 -35.35
C LEU A 3 33.68 -37.31 -35.31
N LYS A 4 32.77 -36.91 -36.24
CA LYS A 4 32.17 -35.55 -36.22
C LYS A 4 31.12 -35.35 -35.13
N LEU A 5 30.43 -36.40 -34.73
CA LEU A 5 29.40 -36.34 -33.68
C LEU A 5 30.01 -36.10 -32.30
N ASN A 6 31.18 -36.72 -32.03
CA ASN A 6 31.87 -36.53 -30.74
C ASN A 6 32.45 -35.12 -30.57
N SER A 7 32.88 -34.45 -31.67
CA SER A 7 33.38 -33.06 -31.60
C SER A 7 32.24 -32.08 -31.26
N VAL A 8 31.04 -32.28 -31.84
CA VAL A 8 29.87 -31.44 -31.60
C VAL A 8 29.39 -31.56 -30.14
N PHE A 9 29.37 -32.78 -29.59
CA PHE A 9 29.05 -33.00 -28.19
C PHE A 9 30.09 -32.39 -27.23
N LEU A 10 31.38 -32.43 -27.62
CA LEU A 10 32.44 -31.80 -26.83
C LEU A 10 32.32 -30.28 -26.86
N GLU A 11 32.05 -29.68 -28.02
CA GLU A 11 31.84 -28.22 -28.16
C GLU A 11 30.61 -27.74 -27.36
N MET A 12 29.49 -28.47 -27.47
CA MET A 12 28.29 -28.15 -26.67
C MET A 12 28.56 -28.26 -25.16
N GLY A 13 29.31 -29.27 -24.72
CA GLY A 13 29.71 -29.45 -23.31
C GLY A 13 30.56 -28.27 -22.81
N VAL A 14 31.51 -27.79 -23.62
CA VAL A 14 32.35 -26.64 -23.27
C VAL A 14 31.52 -25.35 -23.17
N ILE A 15 30.58 -25.11 -24.08
CA ILE A 15 29.69 -23.92 -24.03
C ILE A 15 28.83 -23.93 -22.78
N VAL A 16 28.23 -25.07 -22.41
CA VAL A 16 27.42 -25.20 -21.20
C VAL A 16 28.27 -24.98 -19.95
N LEU A 17 29.49 -25.48 -19.93
CA LEU A 17 30.41 -25.33 -18.81
C LEU A 17 30.82 -23.84 -18.62
N ILE A 18 31.15 -23.15 -19.72
CA ILE A 18 31.48 -21.70 -19.68
C ILE A 18 30.26 -20.87 -19.21
N ALA A 19 29.07 -21.17 -19.72
CA ALA A 19 27.85 -20.47 -19.33
C ALA A 19 27.53 -20.68 -17.85
N SER A 20 27.69 -21.90 -17.34
CA SER A 20 27.48 -22.21 -15.91
C SER A 20 28.49 -21.51 -15.00
N VAL A 21 29.77 -21.50 -15.38
CA VAL A 21 30.83 -20.81 -14.62
C VAL A 21 30.63 -19.31 -14.63
N THR A 22 30.24 -18.73 -15.76
CA THR A 22 29.99 -17.29 -15.88
C THR A 22 28.77 -16.88 -15.06
N GLY A 23 27.70 -17.69 -15.09
CA GLY A 23 26.50 -17.47 -14.26
C GLY A 23 26.79 -17.56 -12.77
N MET A 24 27.63 -18.51 -12.35
CA MET A 24 28.03 -18.70 -10.98
C MET A 24 28.94 -17.57 -10.47
N LEU A 25 29.85 -17.07 -11.31
CA LEU A 25 30.69 -15.90 -11.03
C LEU A 25 29.90 -14.61 -10.92
N TRP A 26 28.88 -14.42 -11.76
CA TRP A 26 28.02 -13.24 -11.73
C TRP A 26 27.09 -13.21 -10.50
N ASN A 27 26.63 -14.38 -10.07
CA ASN A 27 25.73 -14.54 -8.93
C ASN A 27 26.41 -14.98 -7.62
N HIS A 28 27.75 -14.97 -7.55
CA HIS A 28 28.49 -15.49 -6.39
C HIS A 28 28.10 -14.85 -5.05
N LYS A 29 27.77 -13.55 -5.05
CA LYS A 29 27.31 -12.83 -3.85
C LYS A 29 26.00 -13.40 -3.29
N MET A 30 25.11 -13.83 -4.17
CA MET A 30 23.82 -14.43 -3.79
C MET A 30 24.00 -15.86 -3.25
N LEU A 31 24.90 -16.63 -3.86
CA LEU A 31 25.21 -18.01 -3.43
C LEU A 31 25.91 -18.07 -2.08
N ILE A 32 26.85 -17.15 -1.81
CA ILE A 32 27.56 -17.07 -0.53
C ILE A 32 26.59 -16.67 0.58
N GLY A 33 25.64 -15.75 0.33
CA GLY A 33 24.62 -15.34 1.31
C GLY A 33 23.73 -16.50 1.76
N VAL A 34 23.33 -17.37 0.84
CA VAL A 34 22.48 -18.54 1.16
C VAL A 34 23.26 -19.61 1.94
N TRP A 35 24.53 -19.84 1.60
CA TRP A 35 25.35 -20.89 2.22
C TRP A 35 25.90 -20.49 3.61
N SER A 36 26.09 -19.19 3.85
CA SER A 36 26.52 -18.68 5.17
C SER A 36 25.38 -18.59 6.21
N GLY A 37 24.15 -18.98 5.84
CA GLY A 37 22.99 -18.96 6.77
C GLY A 37 22.53 -17.53 7.14
N ASN A 38 23.06 -16.52 6.49
CA ASN A 38 22.69 -15.13 6.74
C ASN A 38 21.41 -14.78 5.93
N LEU A 39 20.26 -15.22 6.45
CA LEU A 39 18.95 -14.95 5.88
C LEU A 39 18.54 -13.47 6.03
N ASP A 40 19.32 -12.66 6.73
CA ASP A 40 19.07 -11.23 6.93
C ASP A 40 19.11 -10.43 5.60
N SER A 41 19.76 -11.00 4.56
CA SER A 41 19.80 -10.37 3.24
C SER A 41 18.47 -10.42 2.48
N PHE A 42 17.55 -11.32 2.84
CA PHE A 42 16.22 -11.40 2.26
C PHE A 42 15.20 -10.51 3.01
N ALA A 43 15.45 -10.24 4.29
CA ALA A 43 14.65 -9.30 5.08
C ALA A 43 14.88 -7.84 4.68
N THR A 44 16.04 -7.52 4.09
CA THR A 44 16.41 -6.14 3.72
C THR A 44 15.70 -5.63 2.46
N VAL A 45 15.11 -6.49 1.65
CA VAL A 45 14.31 -6.04 0.47
C VAL A 45 12.94 -5.51 0.88
N SER A 46 12.43 -5.92 2.06
CA SER A 46 11.18 -5.37 2.62
C SER A 46 11.39 -4.11 3.48
N SER A 47 12.63 -3.76 3.86
CA SER A 47 12.91 -2.65 4.78
C SER A 47 13.63 -1.46 4.13
N ALA A 48 13.97 -1.51 2.83
CA ALA A 48 14.78 -0.50 2.15
C ALA A 48 13.96 0.65 1.50
N SER A 49 12.69 0.85 1.88
CA SER A 49 11.90 2.01 1.46
C SER A 49 11.49 2.92 2.64
N GLN A 50 12.35 3.05 3.64
CA GLN A 50 12.17 4.08 4.67
C GLN A 50 12.95 5.33 4.29
N GLY A 51 12.35 6.18 3.45
CA GLY A 51 12.86 7.53 3.24
C GLY A 51 12.92 7.95 1.79
N GLN A 52 11.79 8.01 1.12
CA GLN A 52 11.41 8.92 0.02
C GLN A 52 10.19 8.32 -0.68
N ASP A 53 9.06 9.06 -0.63
CA ASP A 53 7.79 8.74 -1.31
C ASP A 53 7.01 7.51 -0.79
N ALA A 54 6.85 7.39 0.52
CA ALA A 54 5.87 6.47 1.07
C ALA A 54 4.47 6.83 0.51
N VAL A 55 3.92 5.92 -0.31
CA VAL A 55 2.61 6.10 -0.96
C VAL A 55 1.60 5.23 -0.21
N PRO A 56 0.42 5.76 0.13
CA PRO A 56 -0.64 4.96 0.73
C PRO A 56 -0.99 3.75 -0.13
N ALA A 57 -1.18 2.60 0.46
CA ALA A 57 -1.57 1.40 -0.27
C ALA A 57 -3.07 1.46 -0.65
N PRO A 58 -3.47 0.99 -1.84
CA PRO A 58 -4.87 0.89 -2.20
C PRO A 58 -5.58 -0.19 -1.38
N ALA A 59 -6.85 0.05 -1.05
CA ALA A 59 -7.71 -0.91 -0.37
C ALA A 59 -9.06 -1.01 -1.09
N GLY A 60 -9.52 -2.23 -1.33
CA GLY A 60 -10.85 -2.49 -1.90
C GLY A 60 -11.94 -2.56 -0.83
N LEU A 61 -13.21 -2.50 -1.27
CA LEU A 61 -14.40 -2.48 -0.41
C LEU A 61 -14.40 -3.58 0.66
N MET A 62 -14.11 -4.82 0.28
CA MET A 62 -14.15 -5.95 1.22
C MET A 62 -13.14 -5.81 2.37
N GLN A 63 -11.94 -5.32 2.06
CA GLN A 63 -10.92 -5.06 3.07
C GLN A 63 -11.31 -3.92 4.00
N VAL A 64 -11.82 -2.82 3.44
CA VAL A 64 -12.25 -1.65 4.22
C VAL A 64 -13.42 -2.00 5.12
N ARG A 65 -14.39 -2.76 4.61
CA ARG A 65 -15.52 -3.27 5.38
C ARG A 65 -15.06 -4.12 6.57
N ASP A 66 -14.16 -5.09 6.35
CA ASP A 66 -13.64 -5.94 7.41
C ASP A 66 -12.90 -5.13 8.50
N LEU A 67 -12.10 -4.13 8.10
CA LEU A 67 -11.45 -3.21 9.02
C LEU A 67 -12.46 -2.38 9.83
N TYR A 68 -13.52 -1.89 9.17
CA TYR A 68 -14.59 -1.12 9.78
C TYR A 68 -15.38 -1.93 10.81
N GLU A 69 -15.85 -3.13 10.42
CA GLU A 69 -16.66 -4.02 11.28
C GLU A 69 -15.89 -4.44 12.54
N ARG A 70 -14.57 -4.59 12.46
CA ARG A 70 -13.70 -4.91 13.60
C ARG A 70 -13.26 -3.68 14.41
N GLY A 71 -13.60 -2.48 13.99
CA GLY A 71 -13.06 -1.26 14.62
C GLY A 71 -11.55 -1.15 14.53
N ALA A 72 -10.92 -1.77 13.53
CA ALA A 72 -9.48 -1.88 13.39
C ALA A 72 -8.85 -0.74 12.57
N ALA A 73 -9.66 0.17 12.05
CA ALA A 73 -9.19 1.34 11.31
C ALA A 73 -10.00 2.60 11.64
N VAL A 74 -9.34 3.74 11.53
CA VAL A 74 -9.99 5.06 11.54
C VAL A 74 -10.27 5.47 10.10
N LEU A 75 -11.54 5.74 9.77
CA LEU A 75 -11.92 6.24 8.46
C LEU A 75 -11.76 7.75 8.41
N VAL A 76 -11.16 8.24 7.34
CA VAL A 76 -10.91 9.67 7.11
C VAL A 76 -11.53 10.06 5.78
N ASP A 77 -12.44 11.01 5.81
CA ASP A 77 -13.07 11.59 4.63
C ASP A 77 -12.27 12.80 4.13
N ALA A 78 -11.72 12.69 2.92
CA ALA A 78 -10.92 13.75 2.31
C ALA A 78 -11.77 14.80 1.54
N ARG A 79 -13.09 14.60 1.47
CA ARG A 79 -14.04 15.53 0.80
C ARG A 79 -14.24 16.80 1.63
N ASP A 80 -14.81 17.80 0.99
CA ASP A 80 -15.16 19.04 1.66
C ASP A 80 -16.17 18.84 2.80
N THR A 81 -16.07 19.68 3.84
CA THR A 81 -16.92 19.62 5.03
C THR A 81 -18.41 19.68 4.70
N LEU A 82 -18.81 20.45 3.68
CA LEU A 82 -20.20 20.52 3.23
C LEU A 82 -20.69 19.22 2.59
N VAL A 83 -19.81 18.53 1.84
CA VAL A 83 -20.13 17.22 1.24
C VAL A 83 -20.21 16.14 2.31
N PHE A 84 -19.32 16.20 3.28
CA PHE A 84 -19.33 15.33 4.45
C PHE A 84 -20.63 15.45 5.27
N SER A 85 -21.12 16.65 5.55
CA SER A 85 -22.36 16.85 6.32
C SER A 85 -23.60 16.27 5.65
N ARG A 86 -23.63 16.25 4.31
CA ARG A 86 -24.75 15.66 3.56
C ARG A 86 -24.81 14.15 3.62
N GLY A 87 -23.68 13.49 3.86
CA GLY A 87 -23.59 12.04 4.00
C GLY A 87 -22.16 11.55 3.92
N HIS A 88 -21.78 10.70 4.86
CA HIS A 88 -20.45 10.13 4.97
C HIS A 88 -20.50 8.72 5.57
N ILE A 89 -19.38 7.99 5.55
CA ILE A 89 -19.28 6.69 6.19
C ILE A 89 -19.39 6.90 7.70
N LYS A 90 -20.29 6.16 8.34
CA LYS A 90 -20.58 6.31 9.78
C LYS A 90 -19.31 6.21 10.62
N GLY A 91 -19.10 7.21 11.48
CA GLY A 91 -17.94 7.31 12.37
C GLY A 91 -16.66 7.82 11.70
N ALA A 92 -16.71 8.27 10.45
CA ALA A 92 -15.56 8.85 9.78
C ALA A 92 -15.20 10.24 10.30
N VAL A 93 -13.92 10.58 10.22
CA VAL A 93 -13.39 11.91 10.57
C VAL A 93 -13.19 12.71 9.29
N VAL A 94 -13.73 13.94 9.24
CA VAL A 94 -13.55 14.84 8.10
C VAL A 94 -12.18 15.52 8.13
N LEU A 95 -11.42 15.38 7.02
CA LEU A 95 -10.10 16.00 6.87
C LEU A 95 -9.87 16.42 5.40
N PRO A 96 -10.50 17.51 4.95
CA PRO A 96 -10.35 18.01 3.59
C PRO A 96 -8.91 18.39 3.26
N VAL A 97 -8.50 18.20 2.00
CA VAL A 97 -7.15 18.58 1.53
C VAL A 97 -6.82 20.04 1.86
N GLY A 98 -7.78 20.95 1.61
CA GLY A 98 -7.61 22.40 1.84
C GLY A 98 -7.56 22.81 3.32
N GLU A 99 -8.10 21.97 4.21
CA GLU A 99 -8.13 22.24 5.65
C GLU A 99 -7.19 21.32 6.45
N PHE A 100 -6.36 20.54 5.74
CA PHE A 100 -5.50 19.53 6.37
C PHE A 100 -4.63 20.10 7.49
N ASP A 101 -3.93 21.22 7.24
CA ASP A 101 -2.95 21.77 8.18
C ASP A 101 -3.61 22.40 9.43
N SER A 102 -4.84 22.87 9.31
CA SER A 102 -5.62 23.38 10.46
C SER A 102 -6.25 22.27 11.31
N ARG A 103 -6.59 21.13 10.70
CA ARG A 103 -7.32 20.04 11.37
C ARG A 103 -6.44 18.89 11.84
N ILE A 104 -5.25 18.72 11.28
CA ILE A 104 -4.39 17.57 11.58
C ILE A 104 -4.00 17.47 13.05
N ALA A 105 -3.84 18.59 13.74
CA ALA A 105 -3.51 18.59 15.17
C ALA A 105 -4.58 17.90 16.03
N ALA A 106 -5.85 18.07 15.68
CA ALA A 106 -6.96 17.40 16.38
C ALA A 106 -6.99 15.89 16.12
N LEU A 107 -6.60 15.44 14.92
CA LEU A 107 -6.47 14.02 14.59
C LEU A 107 -5.30 13.40 15.36
N LEU A 108 -4.13 14.04 15.35
CA LEU A 108 -2.92 13.57 16.04
C LEU A 108 -3.14 13.44 17.57
N ALA A 109 -3.96 14.29 18.15
CA ALA A 109 -4.29 14.24 19.58
C ALA A 109 -5.18 13.02 19.96
N LYS A 110 -5.93 12.47 19.00
CA LYS A 110 -6.92 11.41 19.24
C LYS A 110 -6.52 10.06 18.67
N VAL A 111 -5.74 10.04 17.60
CA VAL A 111 -5.41 8.83 16.83
C VAL A 111 -3.91 8.56 16.90
N PRO A 112 -3.49 7.47 17.55
CA PRO A 112 -2.08 7.10 17.64
C PRO A 112 -1.44 6.87 16.27
N LEU A 113 -0.15 7.18 16.12
CA LEU A 113 0.57 7.07 14.83
C LEU A 113 0.69 5.63 14.28
N HIS A 114 0.50 4.63 15.13
CA HIS A 114 0.50 3.22 14.73
C HIS A 114 -0.88 2.71 14.28
N SER A 115 -1.93 3.53 14.40
CA SER A 115 -3.28 3.16 13.97
C SER A 115 -3.34 2.97 12.45
N THR A 116 -4.18 2.05 12.01
CA THR A 116 -4.53 1.93 10.59
C THR A 116 -5.52 3.04 10.24
N ILE A 117 -5.21 3.80 9.19
CA ILE A 117 -6.08 4.84 8.66
C ILE A 117 -6.52 4.44 7.26
N VAL A 118 -7.81 4.55 6.99
CA VAL A 118 -8.38 4.40 5.65
C VAL A 118 -8.89 5.75 5.20
N VAL A 119 -8.27 6.33 4.19
CA VAL A 119 -8.69 7.60 3.59
C VAL A 119 -9.57 7.32 2.39
N TYR A 120 -10.70 7.99 2.29
CA TYR A 120 -11.60 7.88 1.15
C TYR A 120 -12.07 9.25 0.63
N CYS A 121 -12.69 9.25 -0.54
CA CYS A 121 -13.23 10.47 -1.16
C CYS A 121 -14.46 10.14 -2.04
N ASN A 122 -14.67 10.85 -3.15
CA ASN A 122 -15.83 10.69 -4.05
C ASN A 122 -15.77 9.46 -4.98
N GLY A 123 -14.79 8.57 -4.83
CA GLY A 123 -14.65 7.38 -5.66
C GLY A 123 -13.49 7.45 -6.65
N TYR A 124 -13.50 6.52 -7.61
CA TYR A 124 -12.43 6.37 -8.61
C TYR A 124 -12.13 7.68 -9.35
N GLY A 125 -10.84 7.98 -9.50
CA GLY A 125 -10.37 9.22 -10.13
C GLY A 125 -10.31 10.45 -9.21
N CYS A 126 -10.74 10.35 -7.95
CA CYS A 126 -10.54 11.39 -6.96
C CYS A 126 -9.12 11.30 -6.37
N HIS A 127 -8.35 12.39 -6.47
CA HIS A 127 -6.98 12.44 -5.99
C HIS A 127 -6.84 12.92 -4.54
N ASP A 128 -7.93 13.41 -3.93
CA ASP A 128 -7.89 14.01 -2.59
C ASP A 128 -7.52 12.99 -1.50
N SER A 129 -8.08 11.78 -1.58
CA SER A 129 -7.75 10.69 -0.65
C SER A 129 -6.26 10.31 -0.70
N MET A 130 -5.69 10.23 -1.90
CA MET A 130 -4.27 9.98 -2.08
C MET A 130 -3.42 11.14 -1.52
N THR A 131 -3.84 12.38 -1.76
CA THR A 131 -3.14 13.58 -1.27
C THR A 131 -3.17 13.64 0.25
N VAL A 132 -4.33 13.44 0.87
CA VAL A 132 -4.47 13.39 2.34
C VAL A 132 -3.67 12.22 2.91
N GLY A 133 -3.73 11.05 2.27
CA GLY A 133 -2.96 9.88 2.69
C GLY A 133 -1.45 10.13 2.71
N LYS A 134 -0.89 10.73 1.66
CA LYS A 134 0.54 11.13 1.62
C LYS A 134 0.88 12.14 2.71
N LYS A 135 0.01 13.15 2.93
CA LYS A 135 0.20 14.12 4.01
C LYS A 135 0.16 13.47 5.40
N LEU A 136 -0.71 12.48 5.63
CA LEU A 136 -0.76 11.71 6.88
C LEU A 136 0.52 10.89 7.10
N MET A 137 1.03 10.24 6.06
CA MET A 137 2.30 9.52 6.13
C MET A 137 3.47 10.46 6.45
N ALA A 138 3.49 11.65 5.85
CA ALA A 138 4.49 12.69 6.16
C ALA A 138 4.39 13.20 7.62
N ARG A 139 3.25 13.04 8.28
CA ARG A 139 3.06 13.34 9.71
C ARG A 139 3.35 12.15 10.64
N GLY A 140 3.83 11.01 10.10
CA GLY A 140 4.32 9.85 10.85
C GLY A 140 3.36 8.67 10.95
N TYR A 141 2.17 8.73 10.36
CA TYR A 141 1.31 7.55 10.25
C TYR A 141 1.92 6.52 9.30
N ARG A 142 2.02 5.27 9.74
CA ARG A 142 2.70 4.19 8.98
C ARG A 142 1.74 3.31 8.20
N ASN A 143 0.51 3.16 8.70
CA ASN A 143 -0.48 2.25 8.14
C ASN A 143 -1.61 3.08 7.51
N VAL A 144 -1.36 3.66 6.32
CA VAL A 144 -2.34 4.46 5.60
C VAL A 144 -2.77 3.74 4.33
N LEU A 145 -4.07 3.53 4.22
CA LEU A 145 -4.73 2.91 3.07
C LEU A 145 -5.60 3.95 2.37
N VAL A 146 -5.79 3.80 1.06
CA VAL A 146 -6.72 4.60 0.26
C VAL A 146 -7.83 3.70 -0.27
N PHE A 147 -9.05 4.01 0.07
CA PHE A 147 -10.24 3.37 -0.47
C PHE A 147 -10.67 4.08 -1.75
N GLU A 148 -10.29 3.51 -2.89
CA GLU A 148 -10.49 4.15 -4.21
C GLU A 148 -11.96 4.22 -4.64
N GLY A 149 -12.80 3.24 -4.26
CA GLY A 149 -14.24 3.26 -4.50
C GLY A 149 -14.98 4.35 -3.74
N GLY A 150 -14.40 4.78 -2.63
CA GLY A 150 -14.87 5.92 -1.84
C GLY A 150 -16.28 5.79 -1.28
N TYR A 151 -16.87 6.93 -0.93
CA TYR A 151 -18.22 6.99 -0.39
C TYR A 151 -19.32 6.38 -1.30
N PRO A 152 -19.31 6.57 -2.63
CA PRO A 152 -20.34 5.99 -3.48
C PRO A 152 -20.36 4.46 -3.42
N GLU A 153 -19.21 3.80 -3.57
CA GLU A 153 -19.13 2.33 -3.53
C GLU A 153 -19.57 1.78 -2.17
N TRP A 154 -19.21 2.47 -1.08
CA TRP A 154 -19.64 2.13 0.27
C TRP A 154 -21.16 2.19 0.43
N LYS A 155 -21.76 3.30 -0.03
CA LYS A 155 -23.20 3.53 0.04
C LYS A 155 -23.99 2.55 -0.84
N ASP A 156 -23.52 2.30 -2.07
CA ASP A 156 -24.15 1.36 -3.01
C ASP A 156 -24.10 -0.08 -2.50
N ALA A 157 -23.12 -0.42 -1.67
CA ALA A 157 -23.05 -1.70 -0.96
C ALA A 157 -23.98 -1.80 0.25
N GLY A 158 -24.79 -0.75 0.55
CA GLY A 158 -25.72 -0.73 1.67
C GLY A 158 -25.03 -0.69 3.04
N LEU A 159 -23.77 -0.24 3.11
CA LEU A 159 -23.01 -0.18 4.35
C LEU A 159 -23.33 1.09 5.17
N PRO A 160 -23.04 1.10 6.49
CA PRO A 160 -23.48 2.18 7.38
C PRO A 160 -22.96 3.55 6.97
N VAL A 161 -23.87 4.50 6.83
CA VAL A 161 -23.62 5.91 6.55
C VAL A 161 -24.29 6.77 7.59
N GLU A 162 -23.90 8.05 7.69
CA GLU A 162 -24.57 9.08 8.51
C GLU A 162 -24.46 10.45 7.84
N GLY A 163 -25.39 11.36 8.17
CA GLY A 163 -25.48 12.72 7.60
C GLY A 163 -26.90 13.24 7.53
N GLU A 164 -27.07 14.45 7.03
CA GLU A 164 -28.38 15.13 6.94
C GLU A 164 -29.44 14.36 6.11
N ASN A 165 -29.07 13.40 5.29
CA ASN A 165 -29.97 12.63 4.44
C ASN A 165 -30.47 11.33 5.09
N ASP A 166 -30.09 11.06 6.35
CA ASP A 166 -30.48 9.83 7.06
C ASP A 166 -31.76 10.02 7.93
N GLU A 167 -32.34 11.22 7.91
CA GLU A 167 -33.59 11.54 8.66
C GLU A 167 -34.86 11.41 7.80
N ALA A 168 -34.87 10.50 6.79
CA ALA A 168 -36.05 10.26 5.96
C ALA A 168 -36.57 8.82 6.09
#